data_b235ef8fc172a57eaa7471e2ab899690
#
_entry.id   b235ef8fc172a57eaa7471e2ab899690
#
_cell.length_a   1.000
_cell.length_b   1.000
_cell.length_c   1.000
_cell.angle_alpha   90.00
_cell.angle_beta   90.00
_cell.angle_gamma   90.00
#
_symmetry.space_group_name_H-M   'P 1'
#
loop_
_entity.id
_entity.type
_entity.pdbx_description
1 polymer ?
#
loop_
_entity_poly.entity_id
_entity_poly.type
_entity_poly.pdbx_seq_one_letter_code
_entity_poly.pdbx_strand_id
1 'polypeptide(L)'
;MATAKKLPSGNFRVRVYDKITEKYKSFTAPTKREAERLANEYLDGKRGPSSSDLTVGQAVQDYINERSNILSPASISKYQRTLDQQFSEDFKQIRLNKLTEQHVKDEVNRLSGKYSPKSVKNAYHFIAPIIRKHRRDLYLEDIQTPKIFQKKKVYPSAEEVIELFRGDRIELEVMLALMYGLRKEEIRGLKKSDIKNGTITINRVKIDVDNQVVVKEQAAKTENSLRQIYNVHPFILEMIEQRTGEYITDVSGHAIYMHFKRKMQSIGYDISFHDLRHVNASVMLFLGIPDKYAMERGGWSTDDTLKRVYQSTITSERERFDSVVDSYFANLYDTKYDTKSKG
;
A
#
# COMPACT_ATOMS: atom_id res chain seq x y z
N MET A 1 27.14 23.91 -16.13
CA MET A 1 27.19 24.66 -14.85
C MET A 1 27.78 26.03 -15.12
N ALA A 2 27.19 27.10 -14.64
CA ALA A 2 27.70 28.44 -14.79
C ALA A 2 28.86 28.65 -13.81
N THR A 3 30.05 29.05 -14.33
CA THR A 3 31.28 29.18 -13.55
C THR A 3 31.48 30.62 -13.11
N ALA A 4 31.81 30.85 -11.85
CA ALA A 4 32.04 32.18 -11.30
C ALA A 4 33.42 32.74 -11.68
N LYS A 5 33.46 34.01 -12.10
CA LYS A 5 34.68 34.77 -12.39
C LYS A 5 34.95 35.75 -11.25
N LYS A 6 36.20 35.81 -10.77
CA LYS A 6 36.64 36.77 -9.76
C LYS A 6 36.70 38.16 -10.34
N LEU A 7 36.16 39.15 -9.64
CA LEU A 7 36.18 40.55 -10.02
C LEU A 7 37.37 41.28 -9.34
N PRO A 8 37.79 42.43 -9.87
CA PRO A 8 38.82 43.26 -9.24
C PRO A 8 38.47 43.69 -7.80
N SER A 9 37.17 43.77 -7.47
CA SER A 9 36.63 44.07 -6.13
C SER A 9 36.80 42.94 -5.13
N GLY A 10 37.39 41.80 -5.52
CA GLY A 10 37.50 40.60 -4.65
C GLY A 10 36.27 39.70 -4.68
N ASN A 11 35.14 40.17 -5.15
CA ASN A 11 33.91 39.39 -5.26
C ASN A 11 33.90 38.43 -6.46
N PHE A 12 33.01 37.46 -6.46
CA PHE A 12 32.82 36.52 -7.57
C PHE A 12 31.52 36.81 -8.27
N ARG A 13 31.52 36.75 -9.62
CA ARG A 13 30.35 36.97 -10.46
C ARG A 13 30.09 35.79 -11.38
N VAL A 14 28.83 35.35 -11.43
CA VAL A 14 28.29 34.43 -12.43
C VAL A 14 27.33 35.19 -13.33
N ARG A 15 27.46 35.00 -14.65
CA ARG A 15 26.49 35.52 -15.62
C ARG A 15 25.74 34.38 -16.24
N VAL A 16 24.42 34.46 -16.21
CA VAL A 16 23.50 33.46 -16.76
C VAL A 16 22.68 34.11 -17.86
N TYR A 17 22.61 33.47 -19.02
CA TYR A 17 21.71 33.88 -20.08
C TYR A 17 20.29 33.40 -19.81
N ASP A 18 19.38 34.30 -19.69
CA ASP A 18 17.97 34.06 -19.52
C ASP A 18 17.28 33.96 -20.87
N LYS A 19 16.94 32.75 -21.30
CA LYS A 19 16.29 32.49 -22.60
C LYS A 19 14.89 33.08 -22.73
N ILE A 20 14.23 33.42 -21.62
CA ILE A 20 12.85 33.93 -21.61
C ILE A 20 12.90 35.46 -21.82
N THR A 21 13.81 36.14 -21.14
CA THR A 21 13.96 37.59 -21.24
C THR A 21 15.00 38.01 -22.27
N GLU A 22 15.69 37.04 -22.89
CA GLU A 22 16.78 37.23 -23.87
C GLU A 22 17.90 38.14 -23.35
N LYS A 23 18.13 38.18 -22.02
CA LYS A 23 19.10 39.03 -21.35
C LYS A 23 20.01 38.25 -20.41
N TYR A 24 21.24 38.75 -20.25
CA TYR A 24 22.13 38.23 -19.22
C TYR A 24 21.76 38.78 -17.82
N LYS A 25 21.59 37.90 -16.85
CA LYS A 25 21.55 38.25 -15.42
C LYS A 25 22.88 37.95 -14.75
N SER A 26 23.30 38.82 -13.86
CA SER A 26 24.56 38.69 -13.12
C SER A 26 24.29 38.50 -11.64
N PHE A 27 24.95 37.50 -11.07
CA PHE A 27 24.90 37.18 -9.64
C PHE A 27 26.31 37.43 -9.07
N THR A 28 26.40 38.26 -8.06
CA THR A 28 27.67 38.64 -7.44
C THR A 28 27.61 38.38 -5.95
N ALA A 29 28.64 37.68 -5.42
CA ALA A 29 28.74 37.32 -4.01
C ALA A 29 30.21 37.36 -3.54
N PRO A 30 30.49 37.46 -2.22
CA PRO A 30 31.83 37.43 -1.65
C PRO A 30 32.60 36.13 -1.92
N THR A 31 31.92 35.02 -2.08
CA THR A 31 32.55 33.73 -2.36
C THR A 31 32.10 33.14 -3.70
N LYS A 32 33.00 32.35 -4.31
CA LYS A 32 32.71 31.61 -5.56
C LYS A 32 31.47 30.72 -5.42
N ARG A 33 31.41 29.94 -4.32
CA ARG A 33 30.36 28.98 -4.05
C ARG A 33 28.98 29.67 -3.94
N GLU A 34 28.92 30.84 -3.32
CA GLU A 34 27.68 31.57 -3.13
C GLU A 34 27.19 32.24 -4.43
N ALA A 35 28.09 32.78 -5.25
CA ALA A 35 27.74 33.31 -6.56
C ALA A 35 27.20 32.21 -7.49
N GLU A 36 27.81 31.03 -7.47
CA GLU A 36 27.35 29.84 -8.22
C GLU A 36 26.01 29.31 -7.70
N ARG A 37 25.79 29.30 -6.37
CA ARG A 37 24.52 28.94 -5.77
C ARG A 37 23.38 29.84 -6.20
N LEU A 38 23.56 31.15 -6.11
CA LEU A 38 22.55 32.14 -6.54
C LEU A 38 22.22 32.03 -8.04
N ALA A 39 23.23 31.76 -8.88
CA ALA A 39 23.01 31.56 -10.29
C ALA A 39 22.26 30.27 -10.62
N ASN A 40 22.55 29.18 -9.91
CA ASN A 40 21.87 27.90 -10.06
C ASN A 40 20.42 27.96 -9.54
N GLU A 41 20.17 28.58 -8.39
CA GLU A 41 18.82 28.84 -7.87
C GLU A 41 17.97 29.63 -8.88
N TYR A 42 18.54 30.63 -9.52
CA TYR A 42 17.87 31.39 -10.57
C TYR A 42 17.56 30.53 -11.81
N LEU A 43 18.48 29.68 -12.24
CA LEU A 43 18.29 28.77 -13.38
C LEU A 43 17.27 27.66 -13.04
N ASP A 44 17.30 27.15 -11.83
CA ASP A 44 16.39 26.10 -11.37
C ASP A 44 14.97 26.65 -11.18
N GLY A 45 14.82 27.90 -10.75
CA GLY A 45 13.52 28.61 -10.71
C GLY A 45 12.89 28.86 -12.08
N LYS A 46 13.70 28.80 -13.17
CA LYS A 46 13.27 29.05 -14.55
C LYS A 46 13.17 27.81 -15.44
N ARG A 47 13.50 26.62 -14.93
CA ARG A 47 13.38 25.35 -15.66
C ARG A 47 11.97 24.77 -15.59
N GLY A 48 11.04 25.40 -16.26
CA GLY A 48 9.68 24.91 -16.49
C GLY A 48 8.84 25.96 -17.20
N PRO A 49 7.70 25.60 -17.83
CA PRO A 49 6.69 26.59 -18.15
C PRO A 49 6.41 27.33 -16.84
N SER A 50 6.31 28.65 -16.89
CA SER A 50 6.19 29.46 -15.68
C SER A 50 5.07 28.85 -14.78
N SER A 51 5.46 28.10 -13.76
CA SER A 51 4.56 27.54 -12.75
C SER A 51 3.88 28.65 -11.95
N SER A 52 4.09 29.91 -12.38
CA SER A 52 3.62 31.10 -11.72
C SER A 52 2.12 31.25 -11.69
N ASP A 53 1.40 30.63 -12.64
CA ASP A 53 -0.04 30.81 -12.76
C ASP A 53 -0.86 29.58 -12.37
N LEU A 54 -0.25 28.39 -12.28
CA LEU A 54 -0.95 27.19 -11.85
C LEU A 54 -1.36 27.28 -10.38
N THR A 55 -2.59 26.88 -10.09
CA THR A 55 -3.03 26.65 -8.71
C THR A 55 -2.62 25.26 -8.23
N VAL A 56 -2.66 25.04 -6.92
CA VAL A 56 -2.41 23.73 -6.31
C VAL A 56 -3.37 22.68 -6.90
N GLY A 57 -4.66 23.01 -7.03
CA GLY A 57 -5.67 22.10 -7.59
C GLY A 57 -5.36 21.73 -9.04
N GLN A 58 -4.98 22.69 -9.86
CA GLN A 58 -4.60 22.44 -11.27
C GLN A 58 -3.35 21.56 -11.37
N ALA A 59 -2.33 21.81 -10.57
CA ALA A 59 -1.13 20.96 -10.56
C ALA A 59 -1.42 19.51 -10.14
N VAL A 60 -2.36 19.31 -9.22
CA VAL A 60 -2.80 17.96 -8.81
C VAL A 60 -3.59 17.30 -9.93
N GLN A 61 -4.49 18.04 -10.60
CA GLN A 61 -5.27 17.51 -11.72
C GLN A 61 -4.35 17.13 -12.88
N ASP A 62 -3.38 17.97 -13.21
CA ASP A 62 -2.39 17.67 -14.26
C ASP A 62 -1.58 16.41 -13.91
N TYR A 63 -1.16 16.27 -12.65
CA TYR A 63 -0.49 15.06 -12.17
C TYR A 63 -1.34 13.79 -12.37
N ILE A 64 -2.63 13.85 -12.10
CA ILE A 64 -3.57 12.73 -12.30
C ILE A 64 -3.69 12.41 -13.79
N ASN A 65 -3.88 13.43 -14.62
CA ASN A 65 -4.04 13.30 -16.07
C ASN A 65 -2.79 12.70 -16.73
N GLU A 66 -1.60 13.21 -16.40
CA GLU A 66 -0.31 12.70 -16.90
C GLU A 66 -0.11 11.21 -16.63
N ARG A 67 -0.76 10.67 -15.58
CA ARG A 67 -0.61 9.28 -15.14
C ARG A 67 -1.83 8.40 -15.40
N SER A 68 -2.80 8.90 -16.15
CA SER A 68 -4.06 8.18 -16.43
C SER A 68 -3.85 6.79 -17.04
N ASN A 69 -2.80 6.61 -17.85
CA ASN A 69 -2.48 5.34 -18.50
C ASN A 69 -1.42 4.51 -17.72
N ILE A 70 -0.80 5.09 -16.68
CA ILE A 70 0.26 4.43 -15.90
C ILE A 70 -0.30 3.84 -14.61
N LEU A 71 -1.19 4.59 -13.95
CA LEU A 71 -1.77 4.20 -12.68
C LEU A 71 -2.98 3.27 -12.87
N SER A 72 -3.26 2.50 -11.82
CA SER A 72 -4.49 1.70 -11.82
C SER A 72 -5.73 2.61 -11.73
N PRO A 73 -6.87 2.23 -12.35
CA PRO A 73 -8.12 3.00 -12.25
C PRO A 73 -8.53 3.30 -10.81
N ALA A 74 -8.33 2.35 -9.89
CA ALA A 74 -8.60 2.54 -8.47
C ALA A 74 -7.69 3.60 -7.82
N SER A 75 -6.43 3.72 -8.28
CA SER A 75 -5.51 4.76 -7.80
C SER A 75 -5.91 6.13 -8.31
N ILE A 76 -6.31 6.22 -9.58
CA ILE A 76 -6.80 7.47 -10.20
C ILE A 76 -8.05 7.95 -9.48
N SER A 77 -9.06 7.08 -9.32
CA SER A 77 -10.29 7.38 -8.59
C SER A 77 -10.00 7.83 -7.14
N LYS A 78 -9.06 7.18 -6.46
CA LYS A 78 -8.65 7.59 -5.11
C LYS A 78 -8.01 8.98 -5.11
N TYR A 79 -7.12 9.30 -6.05
CA TYR A 79 -6.47 10.60 -6.13
C TYR A 79 -7.49 11.69 -6.48
N GLN A 80 -8.41 11.41 -7.42
CA GLN A 80 -9.47 12.32 -7.76
C GLN A 80 -10.36 12.63 -6.55
N ARG A 81 -10.80 11.60 -5.81
CA ARG A 81 -11.56 11.81 -4.56
C ARG A 81 -10.78 12.58 -3.50
N THR A 82 -9.47 12.37 -3.40
CA THR A 82 -8.64 13.14 -2.48
C THR A 82 -8.62 14.62 -2.86
N LEU A 83 -8.47 14.92 -4.16
CA LEU A 83 -8.53 16.29 -4.68
C LEU A 83 -9.90 16.93 -4.45
N ASP A 84 -10.98 16.23 -4.79
CA ASP A 84 -12.34 16.82 -4.81
C ASP A 84 -12.96 16.95 -3.42
N GLN A 85 -12.70 15.96 -2.54
CA GLN A 85 -13.43 15.84 -1.28
C GLN A 85 -12.59 16.13 -0.03
N GLN A 86 -11.26 15.96 -0.10
CA GLN A 86 -10.42 16.11 1.09
C GLN A 86 -9.78 17.50 1.16
N PHE A 87 -9.16 17.99 0.08
CA PHE A 87 -8.57 19.32 0.08
C PHE A 87 -9.61 20.41 0.07
N SER A 88 -9.36 21.50 0.83
CA SER A 88 -10.24 22.67 0.86
C SER A 88 -10.18 23.45 -0.46
N GLU A 89 -11.27 24.11 -0.82
CA GLU A 89 -11.31 24.97 -1.99
C GLU A 89 -10.25 26.08 -1.90
N ASP A 90 -10.13 26.71 -0.73
CA ASP A 90 -9.14 27.75 -0.49
C ASP A 90 -7.71 27.24 -0.78
N PHE A 91 -7.36 26.05 -0.29
CA PHE A 91 -6.05 25.46 -0.54
C PHE A 91 -5.84 25.12 -2.03
N LYS A 92 -6.85 24.59 -2.71
CA LYS A 92 -6.81 24.27 -4.14
C LYS A 92 -6.62 25.51 -5.02
N GLN A 93 -7.15 26.67 -4.61
CA GLN A 93 -7.07 27.91 -5.37
C GLN A 93 -5.77 28.70 -5.13
N ILE A 94 -4.93 28.31 -4.17
CA ILE A 94 -3.64 28.96 -3.95
C ILE A 94 -2.77 28.77 -5.21
N ARG A 95 -2.26 29.88 -5.77
CA ARG A 95 -1.27 29.81 -6.84
C ARG A 95 0.04 29.23 -6.31
N LEU A 96 0.67 28.34 -7.06
CA LEU A 96 1.90 27.68 -6.63
C LEU A 96 3.02 28.66 -6.26
N ASN A 97 3.14 29.77 -6.99
CA ASN A 97 4.14 30.80 -6.69
C ASN A 97 3.89 31.56 -5.36
N LYS A 98 2.65 31.52 -4.85
CA LYS A 98 2.26 32.12 -3.55
C LYS A 98 2.12 31.08 -2.44
N LEU A 99 2.25 29.80 -2.76
CA LEU A 99 2.17 28.75 -1.78
C LEU A 99 3.35 28.85 -0.81
N THR A 100 3.04 28.70 0.49
CA THR A 100 4.02 28.70 1.58
C THR A 100 3.92 27.39 2.36
N GLU A 101 4.94 27.06 3.14
CA GLU A 101 4.90 25.93 4.06
C GLU A 101 3.74 26.05 5.06
N GLN A 102 3.43 27.28 5.49
CA GLN A 102 2.32 27.51 6.42
C GLN A 102 0.98 27.10 5.80
N HIS A 103 0.72 27.42 4.54
CA HIS A 103 -0.49 26.97 3.86
C HIS A 103 -0.64 25.44 3.87
N VAL A 104 0.46 24.71 3.68
CA VAL A 104 0.44 23.24 3.71
C VAL A 104 0.25 22.70 5.13
N LYS A 105 0.87 23.35 6.15
CA LYS A 105 0.67 23.02 7.57
C LYS A 105 -0.79 23.24 7.99
N ASP A 106 -1.38 24.36 7.59
CA ASP A 106 -2.77 24.71 7.91
C ASP A 106 -3.74 23.70 7.27
N GLU A 107 -3.48 23.29 6.02
CA GLU A 107 -4.30 22.29 5.36
C GLU A 107 -4.16 20.91 6.01
N VAL A 108 -2.95 20.47 6.37
CA VAL A 108 -2.72 19.23 7.12
C VAL A 108 -3.43 19.26 8.49
N ASN A 109 -3.38 20.40 9.18
CA ASN A 109 -4.08 20.59 10.46
C ASN A 109 -5.59 20.50 10.28
N ARG A 110 -6.15 21.17 9.27
CA ARG A 110 -7.58 21.09 8.92
C ARG A 110 -8.01 19.65 8.61
N LEU A 111 -7.21 18.93 7.80
CA LEU A 111 -7.47 17.51 7.49
C LEU A 111 -7.44 16.66 8.76
N SER A 112 -6.54 16.96 9.70
CA SER A 112 -6.38 16.21 10.96
C SER A 112 -7.61 16.31 11.86
N GLY A 113 -8.37 17.39 11.77
CA GLY A 113 -9.64 17.56 12.49
C GLY A 113 -10.82 16.82 11.86
N LYS A 114 -10.70 16.37 10.60
CA LYS A 114 -11.82 15.77 9.84
C LYS A 114 -11.61 14.31 9.48
N TYR A 115 -10.36 13.86 9.33
CA TYR A 115 -10.03 12.55 8.78
C TYR A 115 -9.13 11.73 9.71
N SER A 116 -9.12 10.43 9.51
CA SER A 116 -8.23 9.54 10.26
C SER A 116 -6.75 9.86 10.02
N PRO A 117 -5.85 9.62 11.00
CA PRO A 117 -4.40 9.83 10.85
C PRO A 117 -3.82 9.21 9.57
N LYS A 118 -4.28 8.01 9.20
CA LYS A 118 -3.86 7.32 7.97
C LYS A 118 -4.31 8.05 6.71
N SER A 119 -5.53 8.60 6.71
CA SER A 119 -6.06 9.36 5.57
C SER A 119 -5.30 10.67 5.38
N VAL A 120 -5.02 11.38 6.47
CA VAL A 120 -4.21 12.62 6.45
C VAL A 120 -2.81 12.34 5.91
N LYS A 121 -2.16 11.31 6.43
CA LYS A 121 -0.84 10.90 5.95
C LYS A 121 -0.85 10.55 4.46
N ASN A 122 -1.87 9.84 3.99
CA ASN A 122 -2.00 9.50 2.58
C ASN A 122 -2.21 10.75 1.70
N ALA A 123 -3.06 11.69 2.12
CA ALA A 123 -3.29 12.95 1.40
C ALA A 123 -2.01 13.79 1.35
N TYR A 124 -1.27 13.88 2.46
CA TYR A 124 0.02 14.57 2.48
C TYR A 124 1.06 13.92 1.57
N HIS A 125 1.24 12.59 1.65
CA HIS A 125 2.17 11.87 0.77
C HIS A 125 1.77 11.92 -0.72
N PHE A 126 0.51 12.17 -1.02
CA PHE A 126 0.05 12.39 -2.39
C PHE A 126 0.43 13.78 -2.88
N ILE A 127 0.18 14.83 -2.09
CA ILE A 127 0.36 16.22 -2.55
C ILE A 127 1.81 16.71 -2.47
N ALA A 128 2.57 16.30 -1.46
CA ALA A 128 3.93 16.81 -1.22
C ALA A 128 4.89 16.61 -2.41
N PRO A 129 4.95 15.45 -3.09
CA PRO A 129 5.76 15.29 -4.28
C PRO A 129 5.32 16.19 -5.45
N ILE A 130 4.01 16.45 -5.57
CA ILE A 130 3.47 17.34 -6.62
C ILE A 130 3.92 18.78 -6.37
N ILE A 131 3.79 19.26 -5.13
CA ILE A 131 4.27 20.59 -4.76
C ILE A 131 5.78 20.69 -4.99
N ARG A 132 6.57 19.70 -4.56
CA ARG A 132 8.04 19.70 -4.76
C ARG A 132 8.47 19.71 -6.22
N LYS A 133 7.68 19.13 -7.12
CA LYS A 133 7.96 19.19 -8.58
C LYS A 133 7.98 20.65 -9.06
N HIS A 134 7.12 21.50 -8.51
CA HIS A 134 6.94 22.90 -8.91
C HIS A 134 7.65 23.92 -7.99
N ARG A 135 7.78 23.59 -6.70
CA ARG A 135 8.30 24.46 -5.63
C ARG A 135 9.37 23.74 -4.81
N ARG A 136 10.56 23.62 -5.38
CA ARG A 136 11.73 22.98 -4.74
C ARG A 136 12.31 23.78 -3.59
N ASP A 137 11.93 25.03 -3.48
CA ASP A 137 12.31 25.97 -2.43
C ASP A 137 11.55 25.75 -1.11
N LEU A 138 10.43 24.99 -1.12
CA LEU A 138 9.64 24.72 0.07
C LEU A 138 10.15 23.48 0.83
N TYR A 139 10.39 23.65 2.12
CA TYR A 139 10.77 22.58 3.05
C TYR A 139 9.52 21.86 3.57
N LEU A 140 9.11 20.83 2.88
CA LEU A 140 7.91 20.05 3.25
C LEU A 140 8.22 18.87 4.19
N GLU A 141 9.50 18.60 4.46
CA GLU A 141 9.93 17.45 5.27
C GLU A 141 9.60 17.62 6.75
N ASP A 142 9.58 18.86 7.23
CA ASP A 142 9.26 19.17 8.62
C ASP A 142 7.76 19.23 8.94
N ILE A 143 6.90 18.99 7.93
CA ILE A 143 5.45 19.01 8.15
C ILE A 143 5.04 17.70 8.82
N GLN A 144 4.71 17.80 10.10
CA GLN A 144 4.27 16.66 10.88
C GLN A 144 2.84 16.24 10.52
N THR A 145 2.66 14.95 10.32
CA THR A 145 1.33 14.34 10.17
C THR A 145 0.96 13.59 11.47
N PRO A 146 -0.35 13.42 11.76
CA PRO A 146 -0.77 12.70 12.95
C PRO A 146 -0.16 11.31 13.06
N LYS A 147 0.22 10.91 14.28
CA LYS A 147 0.74 9.57 14.55
C LYS A 147 -0.35 8.52 14.33
N ILE A 148 0.02 7.44 13.65
CA ILE A 148 -0.87 6.30 13.41
C ILE A 148 -0.63 5.29 14.53
N PHE A 149 -1.61 5.12 15.40
CA PHE A 149 -1.59 4.06 16.39
C PHE A 149 -2.24 2.82 15.77
N GLN A 150 -1.46 1.76 15.63
CA GLN A 150 -1.99 0.46 15.17
C GLN A 150 -2.70 -0.23 16.35
N LYS A 151 -4.01 -0.45 16.23
CA LYS A 151 -4.71 -1.33 17.15
C LYS A 151 -4.27 -2.77 16.87
N LYS A 152 -3.88 -3.51 17.91
CA LYS A 152 -3.68 -4.95 17.78
C LYS A 152 -5.03 -5.56 17.39
N LYS A 153 -5.04 -6.28 16.27
CA LYS A 153 -6.21 -7.04 15.84
C LYS A 153 -6.11 -8.43 16.47
N VAL A 154 -7.23 -8.89 16.98
CA VAL A 154 -7.41 -10.30 17.36
C VAL A 154 -8.03 -11.01 16.17
N TYR A 155 -7.45 -12.13 15.79
CA TYR A 155 -7.91 -12.94 14.67
C TYR A 155 -8.62 -14.19 15.19
N PRO A 156 -9.69 -14.65 14.53
CA PRO A 156 -10.32 -15.93 14.84
C PRO A 156 -9.40 -17.09 14.46
N SER A 157 -9.66 -18.25 15.02
CA SER A 157 -9.09 -19.49 14.51
C SER A 157 -9.67 -19.85 13.14
N ALA A 158 -8.98 -20.73 12.40
CA ALA A 158 -9.52 -21.22 11.13
C ALA A 158 -10.82 -22.00 11.32
N GLU A 159 -10.94 -22.77 12.42
CA GLU A 159 -12.14 -23.52 12.78
C GLU A 159 -13.35 -22.60 12.98
N GLU A 160 -13.20 -21.53 13.78
CA GLU A 160 -14.28 -20.57 14.01
C GLU A 160 -14.79 -19.95 12.70
N VAL A 161 -13.89 -19.63 11.77
CA VAL A 161 -14.28 -19.09 10.45
C VAL A 161 -15.03 -20.14 9.63
N ILE A 162 -14.53 -21.38 9.59
CA ILE A 162 -15.16 -22.47 8.84
C ILE A 162 -16.57 -22.75 9.38
N GLU A 163 -16.73 -22.84 10.70
CA GLU A 163 -18.03 -23.08 11.32
C GLU A 163 -19.01 -21.94 11.03
N LEU A 164 -18.57 -20.69 11.16
CA LEU A 164 -19.40 -19.52 10.97
C LEU A 164 -19.93 -19.39 9.53
N PHE A 165 -19.14 -19.81 8.55
CA PHE A 165 -19.49 -19.63 7.13
C PHE A 165 -19.96 -20.93 6.45
N ARG A 166 -20.03 -22.05 7.14
CA ARG A 166 -20.57 -23.30 6.59
C ARG A 166 -22.02 -23.10 6.14
N GLY A 167 -22.33 -23.41 4.88
CA GLY A 167 -23.66 -23.20 4.28
C GLY A 167 -24.02 -21.73 4.02
N ASP A 168 -23.09 -20.80 4.22
CA ASP A 168 -23.33 -19.39 3.96
C ASP A 168 -23.22 -19.06 2.47
N ARG A 169 -23.96 -18.04 2.03
CA ARG A 169 -23.96 -17.60 0.61
C ARG A 169 -22.62 -17.19 0.05
N ILE A 170 -21.63 -16.79 0.90
CA ILE A 170 -20.26 -16.46 0.52
C ILE A 170 -19.25 -17.48 1.04
N GLU A 171 -19.68 -18.69 1.38
CA GLU A 171 -18.80 -19.74 1.90
C GLU A 171 -17.63 -20.01 0.96
N LEU A 172 -17.88 -20.18 -0.33
CA LEU A 172 -16.82 -20.42 -1.33
C LEU A 172 -15.76 -19.32 -1.31
N GLU A 173 -16.19 -18.05 -1.32
CA GLU A 173 -15.30 -16.90 -1.31
C GLU A 173 -14.45 -16.86 -0.03
N VAL A 174 -15.07 -17.16 1.11
CA VAL A 174 -14.38 -17.23 2.41
C VAL A 174 -13.38 -18.38 2.43
N MET A 175 -13.77 -19.59 1.99
CA MET A 175 -12.87 -20.73 1.96
C MET A 175 -11.68 -20.51 1.02
N LEU A 176 -11.88 -19.91 -0.14
CA LEU A 176 -10.78 -19.56 -1.06
C LEU A 176 -9.80 -18.55 -0.44
N ALA A 177 -10.30 -17.57 0.31
CA ALA A 177 -9.45 -16.62 1.01
C ALA A 177 -8.73 -17.25 2.22
N LEU A 178 -9.42 -18.10 2.99
CA LEU A 178 -8.90 -18.73 4.18
C LEU A 178 -7.88 -19.84 3.86
N MET A 179 -8.22 -20.76 2.96
CA MET A 179 -7.40 -21.95 2.69
C MET A 179 -6.23 -21.65 1.73
N TYR A 180 -6.43 -20.75 0.77
CA TYR A 180 -5.45 -20.48 -0.29
C TYR A 180 -4.92 -19.06 -0.29
N GLY A 181 -5.36 -18.22 0.63
CA GLY A 181 -4.90 -16.85 0.75
C GLY A 181 -5.23 -15.98 -0.46
N LEU A 182 -6.30 -16.25 -1.21
CA LEU A 182 -6.69 -15.42 -2.36
C LEU A 182 -7.21 -14.05 -1.90
N ARG A 183 -6.89 -13.02 -2.71
CA ARG A 183 -7.49 -11.69 -2.52
C ARG A 183 -8.93 -11.67 -3.01
N LYS A 184 -9.77 -10.85 -2.41
CA LYS A 184 -11.18 -10.70 -2.83
C LYS A 184 -11.32 -10.42 -4.34
N GLU A 185 -10.46 -9.56 -4.85
CA GLU A 185 -10.44 -9.17 -6.26
C GLU A 185 -9.97 -10.32 -7.18
N GLU A 186 -9.08 -11.19 -6.71
CA GLU A 186 -8.64 -12.41 -7.39
C GLU A 186 -9.79 -13.42 -7.44
N ILE A 187 -10.46 -13.67 -6.30
CA ILE A 187 -11.63 -14.57 -6.23
C ILE A 187 -12.72 -14.12 -7.20
N ARG A 188 -13.03 -12.83 -7.21
CA ARG A 188 -14.05 -12.28 -8.13
C ARG A 188 -13.63 -12.34 -9.60
N GLY A 189 -12.34 -12.32 -9.88
CA GLY A 189 -11.79 -12.44 -11.24
C GLY A 189 -11.65 -13.88 -11.72
N LEU A 190 -11.80 -14.87 -10.84
CA LEU A 190 -11.57 -16.27 -11.18
C LEU A 190 -12.73 -16.81 -12.03
N LYS A 191 -12.40 -17.42 -13.16
CA LYS A 191 -13.35 -18.12 -14.04
C LYS A 191 -13.26 -19.62 -13.82
N LYS A 192 -14.33 -20.34 -14.14
CA LYS A 192 -14.31 -21.81 -14.13
C LYS A 192 -13.20 -22.38 -15.03
N SER A 193 -12.94 -21.75 -16.16
CA SER A 193 -11.88 -22.15 -17.11
C SER A 193 -10.46 -22.02 -16.57
N ASP A 194 -10.27 -21.27 -15.48
CA ASP A 194 -8.96 -21.14 -14.82
C ASP A 194 -8.64 -22.31 -13.87
N ILE A 195 -9.59 -23.24 -13.75
CA ILE A 195 -9.47 -24.40 -12.87
C ILE A 195 -9.35 -25.64 -13.74
N LYS A 196 -8.20 -26.30 -13.69
CA LYS A 196 -7.91 -27.49 -14.49
C LYS A 196 -7.14 -28.49 -13.64
N ASN A 197 -7.59 -29.76 -13.67
CA ASN A 197 -6.92 -30.87 -12.99
C ASN A 197 -6.57 -30.56 -11.52
N GLY A 198 -7.53 -29.98 -10.77
CA GLY A 198 -7.32 -29.62 -9.35
C GLY A 198 -6.36 -28.46 -9.11
N THR A 199 -6.03 -27.68 -10.16
CA THR A 199 -5.16 -26.51 -10.08
C THR A 199 -5.94 -25.25 -10.43
N ILE A 200 -5.86 -24.23 -9.56
CA ILE A 200 -6.38 -22.89 -9.82
C ILE A 200 -5.26 -22.01 -10.36
N THR A 201 -5.46 -21.38 -11.52
CA THR A 201 -4.55 -20.40 -12.08
C THR A 201 -5.10 -18.99 -11.83
N ILE A 202 -4.36 -18.19 -11.08
CA ILE A 202 -4.73 -16.80 -10.76
C ILE A 202 -4.05 -15.89 -11.76
N ASN A 203 -4.81 -15.34 -12.71
CA ASN A 203 -4.30 -14.55 -13.84
C ASN A 203 -5.06 -13.23 -14.05
N ARG A 204 -6.12 -12.97 -13.29
CA ARG A 204 -6.92 -11.73 -13.38
C ARG A 204 -7.48 -11.29 -12.05
N VAL A 205 -7.89 -10.02 -12.03
CA VAL A 205 -8.62 -9.42 -10.92
C VAL A 205 -9.85 -8.69 -11.42
N LYS A 206 -10.93 -8.71 -10.63
CA LYS A 206 -12.17 -7.98 -10.89
C LYS A 206 -12.40 -6.99 -9.75
N ILE A 207 -12.31 -5.70 -10.08
CA ILE A 207 -12.37 -4.59 -9.12
C ILE A 207 -13.58 -3.69 -9.40
N ASP A 208 -14.14 -3.12 -8.33
CA ASP A 208 -15.19 -2.10 -8.45
C ASP A 208 -14.53 -0.72 -8.34
N VAL A 209 -14.72 0.14 -9.33
CA VAL A 209 -14.20 1.51 -9.38
C VAL A 209 -15.33 2.42 -9.87
N ASP A 210 -15.74 3.39 -9.06
CA ASP A 210 -16.74 4.39 -9.38
C ASP A 210 -18.04 3.77 -9.98
N ASN A 211 -18.56 2.74 -9.30
CA ASN A 211 -19.73 1.95 -9.69
C ASN A 211 -19.58 1.15 -11.00
N GLN A 212 -18.39 1.06 -11.54
CA GLN A 212 -18.08 0.21 -12.69
C GLN A 212 -17.25 -0.98 -12.28
N VAL A 213 -17.48 -2.10 -12.96
CA VAL A 213 -16.67 -3.31 -12.79
C VAL A 213 -15.56 -3.30 -13.83
N VAL A 214 -14.33 -3.27 -13.37
CA VAL A 214 -13.15 -3.33 -14.22
C VAL A 214 -12.49 -4.70 -14.04
N VAL A 215 -12.33 -5.43 -15.14
CA VAL A 215 -11.57 -6.68 -15.19
C VAL A 215 -10.18 -6.37 -15.75
N LYS A 216 -9.16 -6.81 -15.04
CA LYS A 216 -7.77 -6.73 -15.50
C LYS A 216 -7.23 -8.13 -15.66
N GLU A 217 -6.94 -8.51 -16.89
CA GLU A 217 -6.23 -9.74 -17.22
C GLU A 217 -4.73 -9.51 -17.11
N GLN A 218 -3.98 -10.53 -16.68
CA GLN A 218 -2.52 -10.46 -16.47
C GLN A 218 -2.06 -9.29 -15.57
N ALA A 219 -3.00 -8.71 -14.84
CA ALA A 219 -2.75 -7.54 -14.01
C ALA A 219 -2.22 -7.96 -12.65
N ALA A 220 -1.03 -8.53 -12.64
CA ALA A 220 -0.25 -8.57 -11.43
C ALA A 220 0.27 -7.16 -11.17
N LYS A 221 -0.07 -6.61 -10.02
CA LYS A 221 0.60 -5.43 -9.47
C LYS A 221 2.09 -5.71 -9.25
N THR A 222 2.44 -6.98 -9.21
CA THR A 222 3.79 -7.56 -9.13
C THR A 222 3.76 -8.93 -9.81
N GLU A 223 4.88 -9.40 -10.36
CA GLU A 223 5.04 -10.73 -10.96
C GLU A 223 4.53 -11.86 -10.06
N ASN A 224 4.65 -11.72 -8.75
CA ASN A 224 4.18 -12.69 -7.75
C ASN A 224 2.64 -12.79 -7.60
N SER A 225 1.88 -11.96 -8.31
CA SER A 225 0.41 -12.08 -8.31
C SER A 225 -0.10 -13.10 -9.32
N LEU A 226 0.69 -13.42 -10.34
CA LEU A 226 0.44 -14.54 -11.25
C LEU A 226 0.97 -15.81 -10.58
N ARG A 227 0.07 -16.68 -10.15
CA ARG A 227 0.46 -17.91 -9.46
C ARG A 227 -0.55 -19.02 -9.67
N GLN A 228 -0.12 -20.22 -9.37
CA GLN A 228 -0.96 -21.41 -9.38
C GLN A 228 -1.11 -21.97 -7.97
N ILE A 229 -2.30 -22.44 -7.66
CA ILE A 229 -2.62 -23.18 -6.44
C ILE A 229 -2.88 -24.62 -6.84
N TYR A 230 -1.99 -25.50 -6.44
CA TYR A 230 -2.07 -26.91 -6.73
C TYR A 230 -2.86 -27.66 -5.68
N ASN A 231 -3.39 -28.84 -6.05
CA ASN A 231 -4.10 -29.76 -5.15
C ASN A 231 -5.26 -29.09 -4.40
N VAL A 232 -6.12 -28.41 -5.16
CA VAL A 232 -7.34 -27.81 -4.61
C VAL A 232 -8.23 -28.90 -4.09
N HIS A 233 -8.72 -28.73 -2.87
CA HIS A 233 -9.53 -29.74 -2.19
C HIS A 233 -10.83 -30.02 -2.95
N PRO A 234 -11.25 -31.31 -3.06
CA PRO A 234 -12.43 -31.71 -3.84
C PRO A 234 -13.70 -30.93 -3.49
N PHE A 235 -13.98 -30.68 -2.21
CA PHE A 235 -15.18 -29.93 -1.84
C PHE A 235 -15.22 -28.51 -2.40
N ILE A 236 -14.05 -27.84 -2.54
CA ILE A 236 -13.96 -26.51 -3.19
C ILE A 236 -14.29 -26.64 -4.69
N LEU A 237 -13.80 -27.68 -5.34
CA LEU A 237 -14.10 -27.94 -6.75
C LEU A 237 -15.59 -28.18 -6.95
N GLU A 238 -16.23 -28.96 -6.10
CA GLU A 238 -17.69 -29.21 -6.11
C GLU A 238 -18.47 -27.91 -5.92
N MET A 239 -18.07 -27.06 -4.97
CA MET A 239 -18.71 -25.77 -4.76
C MET A 239 -18.58 -24.86 -5.99
N ILE A 240 -17.44 -24.90 -6.70
CA ILE A 240 -17.21 -24.12 -7.92
C ILE A 240 -18.07 -24.67 -9.07
N GLU A 241 -18.19 -25.99 -9.22
CA GLU A 241 -19.00 -26.62 -10.25
C GLU A 241 -20.48 -26.27 -10.13
N GLN A 242 -20.97 -26.18 -8.88
CA GLN A 242 -22.35 -25.79 -8.58
C GLN A 242 -22.70 -24.33 -8.93
N ARG A 243 -21.69 -23.46 -9.13
CA ARG A 243 -21.94 -22.07 -9.53
C ARG A 243 -22.42 -22.01 -10.97
N THR A 244 -23.33 -21.08 -11.25
CA THR A 244 -23.78 -20.75 -12.59
C THR A 244 -22.94 -19.60 -13.16
N GLY A 245 -22.72 -19.56 -14.45
CA GLY A 245 -22.00 -18.48 -15.10
C GLY A 245 -20.51 -18.77 -15.35
N GLU A 246 -19.84 -17.80 -15.96
CA GLU A 246 -18.43 -17.87 -16.35
C GLU A 246 -17.49 -17.68 -15.15
N TYR A 247 -17.82 -16.72 -14.27
CA TYR A 247 -17.08 -16.46 -13.04
C TYR A 247 -17.61 -17.34 -11.90
N ILE A 248 -16.70 -17.69 -10.98
CA ILE A 248 -17.06 -18.53 -9.83
C ILE A 248 -17.95 -17.78 -8.81
N THR A 249 -18.02 -16.46 -8.90
CA THR A 249 -18.89 -15.62 -8.07
C THR A 249 -19.38 -14.38 -8.82
N ASP A 250 -20.66 -14.07 -8.64
CA ASP A 250 -21.29 -12.84 -9.10
C ASP A 250 -21.51 -11.81 -7.99
N VAL A 251 -21.12 -12.18 -6.76
CA VAL A 251 -21.28 -11.29 -5.60
C VAL A 251 -20.35 -10.09 -5.73
N SER A 252 -20.92 -8.88 -5.57
CA SER A 252 -20.10 -7.65 -5.61
C SER A 252 -19.08 -7.62 -4.48
N GLY A 253 -17.93 -6.95 -4.73
CA GLY A 253 -16.88 -6.83 -3.73
C GLY A 253 -17.34 -6.11 -2.45
N HIS A 254 -18.30 -5.19 -2.58
CA HIS A 254 -18.92 -4.52 -1.44
C HIS A 254 -19.82 -5.48 -0.64
N ALA A 255 -20.64 -6.27 -1.32
CA ALA A 255 -21.52 -7.24 -0.66
C ALA A 255 -20.74 -8.32 0.11
N ILE A 256 -19.66 -8.86 -0.49
CA ILE A 256 -18.76 -9.79 0.21
C ILE A 256 -18.20 -9.13 1.47
N TYR A 257 -17.66 -7.90 1.34
CA TYR A 257 -17.06 -7.18 2.45
C TYR A 257 -18.06 -6.92 3.59
N MET A 258 -19.24 -6.41 3.28
CA MET A 258 -20.24 -6.04 4.28
C MET A 258 -20.84 -7.27 4.96
N HIS A 259 -21.13 -8.32 4.20
CA HIS A 259 -21.67 -9.56 4.76
C HIS A 259 -20.65 -10.24 5.68
N PHE A 260 -19.42 -10.40 5.21
CA PHE A 260 -18.32 -10.95 6.01
C PHE A 260 -18.12 -10.16 7.31
N LYS A 261 -17.98 -8.84 7.21
CA LYS A 261 -17.75 -7.98 8.38
C LYS A 261 -18.87 -8.11 9.41
N ARG A 262 -20.13 -8.10 8.99
CA ARG A 262 -21.28 -8.25 9.89
C ARG A 262 -21.26 -9.60 10.62
N LYS A 263 -20.98 -10.69 9.93
CA LYS A 263 -20.89 -12.01 10.53
C LYS A 263 -19.73 -12.11 11.52
N MET A 264 -18.56 -11.58 11.19
CA MET A 264 -17.42 -11.59 12.11
C MET A 264 -17.70 -10.75 13.37
N GLN A 265 -18.34 -9.59 13.20
CA GLN A 265 -18.73 -8.74 14.32
C GLN A 265 -19.76 -9.41 15.24
N SER A 266 -20.66 -10.27 14.73
CA SER A 266 -21.64 -10.99 15.57
C SER A 266 -21.00 -11.99 16.55
N ILE A 267 -19.75 -12.38 16.28
CA ILE A 267 -18.95 -13.24 17.18
C ILE A 267 -17.77 -12.49 17.83
N GLY A 268 -17.79 -11.14 17.80
CA GLY A 268 -16.86 -10.29 18.53
C GLY A 268 -15.56 -9.91 17.81
N TYR A 269 -15.38 -10.30 16.54
CA TYR A 269 -14.17 -9.97 15.79
C TYR A 269 -14.35 -8.76 14.86
N ASP A 270 -13.48 -7.76 14.99
CA ASP A 270 -13.44 -6.58 14.08
C ASP A 270 -12.36 -6.75 13.00
N ILE A 271 -12.59 -7.71 12.11
CA ILE A 271 -11.72 -8.02 10.99
C ILE A 271 -12.41 -7.77 9.65
N SER A 272 -11.63 -7.60 8.60
CA SER A 272 -12.09 -7.47 7.21
C SER A 272 -11.86 -8.77 6.44
N PHE A 273 -12.52 -8.94 5.31
CA PHE A 273 -12.32 -10.09 4.41
C PHE A 273 -10.84 -10.29 4.03
N HIS A 274 -10.09 -9.21 3.86
CA HIS A 274 -8.65 -9.30 3.56
C HIS A 274 -7.83 -9.91 4.71
N ASP A 275 -8.32 -9.78 5.93
CA ASP A 275 -7.63 -10.33 7.11
C ASP A 275 -7.65 -11.87 7.15
N LEU A 276 -8.52 -12.56 6.37
CA LEU A 276 -8.46 -14.03 6.19
C LEU A 276 -7.10 -14.49 5.66
N ARG A 277 -6.43 -13.67 4.88
CA ARG A 277 -5.06 -13.96 4.43
C ARG A 277 -4.04 -13.94 5.58
N HIS A 278 -4.31 -13.15 6.62
CA HIS A 278 -3.52 -13.19 7.85
C HIS A 278 -3.77 -14.48 8.62
N VAL A 279 -5.03 -14.92 8.70
CA VAL A 279 -5.37 -16.22 9.32
C VAL A 279 -4.70 -17.37 8.55
N ASN A 280 -4.75 -17.37 7.21
CA ASN A 280 -4.04 -18.33 6.37
C ASN A 280 -2.52 -18.34 6.64
N ALA A 281 -1.89 -17.18 6.72
CA ALA A 281 -0.46 -17.08 7.02
C ALA A 281 -0.12 -17.59 8.42
N SER A 282 -1.00 -17.35 9.41
CA SER A 282 -0.85 -17.88 10.76
C SER A 282 -0.91 -19.40 10.79
N VAL A 283 -1.83 -20.01 10.03
CA VAL A 283 -1.91 -21.48 9.89
C VAL A 283 -0.63 -22.04 9.24
N MET A 284 -0.12 -21.39 8.19
CA MET A 284 1.13 -21.84 7.55
C MET A 284 2.33 -21.75 8.50
N LEU A 285 2.41 -20.69 9.30
CA LEU A 285 3.44 -20.57 10.35
C LEU A 285 3.32 -21.70 11.36
N PHE A 286 2.10 -21.95 11.86
CA PHE A 286 1.81 -23.01 12.81
C PHE A 286 2.24 -24.40 12.30
N LEU A 287 2.06 -24.66 11.00
CA LEU A 287 2.46 -25.89 10.34
C LEU A 287 3.96 -25.95 9.98
N GLY A 288 4.73 -24.93 10.31
CA GLY A 288 6.16 -24.85 9.99
C GLY A 288 6.47 -24.74 8.49
N ILE A 289 5.54 -24.20 7.71
CA ILE A 289 5.73 -24.02 6.27
C ILE A 289 6.80 -22.96 6.02
N PRO A 290 7.83 -23.24 5.18
CA PRO A 290 8.89 -22.29 4.89
C PRO A 290 8.36 -20.96 4.31
N ASP A 291 8.91 -19.84 4.75
CA ASP A 291 8.47 -18.49 4.38
C ASP A 291 8.40 -18.28 2.87
N LYS A 292 9.41 -18.76 2.14
CA LYS A 292 9.45 -18.65 0.67
C LYS A 292 8.22 -19.30 0.03
N TYR A 293 7.86 -20.49 0.46
CA TYR A 293 6.69 -21.20 -0.05
C TYR A 293 5.39 -20.49 0.37
N ALA A 294 5.31 -20.03 1.63
CA ALA A 294 4.16 -19.28 2.12
C ALA A 294 3.95 -17.98 1.31
N MET A 295 5.03 -17.25 1.00
CA MET A 295 5.01 -16.06 0.17
C MET A 295 4.51 -16.34 -1.24
N GLU A 296 5.04 -17.38 -1.89
CA GLU A 296 4.64 -17.80 -3.23
C GLU A 296 3.16 -18.20 -3.27
N ARG A 297 2.73 -19.07 -2.37
CA ARG A 297 1.34 -19.52 -2.26
C ARG A 297 0.37 -18.35 -2.00
N GLY A 298 0.72 -17.46 -1.08
CA GLY A 298 -0.08 -16.28 -0.75
C GLY A 298 0.06 -15.12 -1.75
N GLY A 299 1.05 -15.14 -2.65
CA GLY A 299 1.32 -14.04 -3.57
C GLY A 299 1.76 -12.76 -2.84
N TRP A 300 2.65 -12.89 -1.84
CA TRP A 300 3.30 -11.75 -1.17
C TRP A 300 4.62 -11.45 -1.84
N SER A 301 4.84 -10.18 -2.18
CA SER A 301 6.08 -9.73 -2.84
C SER A 301 7.22 -9.45 -1.85
N THR A 302 6.90 -9.24 -0.57
CA THR A 302 7.87 -8.98 0.49
C THR A 302 7.54 -9.81 1.72
N ASP A 303 8.56 -10.16 2.47
CA ASP A 303 8.44 -10.88 3.75
C ASP A 303 7.92 -10.01 4.90
N ASP A 304 7.92 -8.67 4.74
CA ASP A 304 7.42 -7.74 5.75
C ASP A 304 5.99 -8.02 6.19
N THR A 305 5.11 -8.39 5.24
CA THR A 305 3.73 -8.72 5.57
C THR A 305 3.67 -10.03 6.36
N LEU A 306 4.43 -11.03 5.93
CA LEU A 306 4.52 -12.32 6.59
C LEU A 306 5.10 -12.16 8.01
N LYS A 307 6.19 -11.40 8.16
CA LYS A 307 6.80 -11.10 9.47
C LYS A 307 5.83 -10.38 10.42
N ARG A 308 5.04 -9.44 9.93
CA ARG A 308 4.01 -8.78 10.78
C ARG A 308 2.92 -9.76 11.23
N VAL A 309 2.49 -10.63 10.35
CA VAL A 309 1.53 -11.70 10.71
C VAL A 309 2.17 -12.61 11.76
N TYR A 310 3.40 -13.06 11.54
CA TYR A 310 4.13 -13.90 12.48
C TYR A 310 4.27 -13.25 13.85
N GLN A 311 4.64 -11.97 13.91
CA GLN A 311 4.73 -11.24 15.18
C GLN A 311 3.41 -11.19 15.95
N SER A 312 2.26 -11.06 15.25
CA SER A 312 0.96 -11.07 15.91
C SER A 312 0.55 -12.48 16.38
N THR A 313 0.86 -13.50 15.60
CA THR A 313 0.53 -14.91 15.88
C THR A 313 1.42 -15.46 16.99
N ILE A 314 2.74 -15.18 16.95
CA ILE A 314 3.68 -15.61 17.99
C ILE A 314 3.26 -15.08 19.37
N THR A 315 2.62 -13.91 19.44
CA THR A 315 2.15 -13.37 20.74
C THR A 315 1.02 -14.21 21.33
N SER A 316 0.15 -14.80 20.51
CA SER A 316 -0.97 -15.67 20.97
C SER A 316 -0.55 -17.12 21.20
N GLU A 317 0.49 -17.59 20.52
CA GLU A 317 0.99 -18.97 20.60
C GLU A 317 2.27 -19.11 21.45
N ARG A 318 2.67 -18.03 22.13
CA ARG A 318 3.95 -17.95 22.83
C ARG A 318 4.15 -19.07 23.84
N GLU A 319 3.16 -19.31 24.71
CA GLU A 319 3.22 -20.35 25.73
C GLU A 319 3.43 -21.75 25.13
N ARG A 320 2.85 -21.99 23.98
CA ARG A 320 3.03 -23.25 23.26
C ARG A 320 4.43 -23.38 22.67
N PHE A 321 4.96 -22.35 22.04
CA PHE A 321 6.33 -22.37 21.51
C PHE A 321 7.34 -22.49 22.64
N ASP A 322 7.14 -21.78 23.75
CA ASP A 322 7.98 -21.88 24.93
C ASP A 322 7.98 -23.33 25.48
N SER A 323 6.80 -23.97 25.58
CA SER A 323 6.72 -25.35 26.06
C SER A 323 7.36 -26.38 25.11
N VAL A 324 7.33 -26.16 23.80
CA VAL A 324 8.06 -27.01 22.81
C VAL A 324 9.57 -26.88 23.00
N VAL A 325 10.07 -25.65 23.16
CA VAL A 325 11.49 -25.38 23.39
C VAL A 325 11.94 -25.99 24.72
N ASP A 326 11.18 -25.78 25.79
CA ASP A 326 11.47 -26.31 27.11
C ASP A 326 11.48 -27.84 27.12
N SER A 327 10.51 -28.46 26.46
CA SER A 327 10.46 -29.93 26.30
C SER A 327 11.66 -30.49 25.57
N TYR A 328 12.15 -29.79 24.53
CA TYR A 328 13.36 -30.21 23.81
C TYR A 328 14.58 -30.19 24.72
N PHE A 329 14.78 -29.14 25.50
CA PHE A 329 15.91 -29.04 26.41
C PHE A 329 15.80 -29.98 27.61
N ALA A 330 14.56 -30.18 28.13
CA ALA A 330 14.34 -31.18 29.19
C ALA A 330 14.73 -32.59 28.74
N ASN A 331 14.28 -33.00 27.53
CA ASN A 331 14.66 -34.29 26.97
C ASN A 331 16.17 -34.44 26.75
N LEU A 332 16.87 -33.38 26.36
CA LEU A 332 18.34 -33.40 26.24
C LEU A 332 19.03 -33.52 27.60
N TYR A 333 18.48 -32.86 28.61
CA TYR A 333 19.02 -32.92 29.97
C TYR A 333 18.86 -34.33 30.54
N ASP A 334 17.68 -34.89 30.50
CA ASP A 334 17.36 -36.21 30.98
C ASP A 334 18.17 -37.32 30.30
N THR A 335 18.31 -37.25 28.96
CA THR A 335 19.10 -38.24 28.18
C THR A 335 20.60 -38.19 28.53
N LYS A 336 21.16 -37.02 28.91
CA LYS A 336 22.57 -36.88 29.26
C LYS A 336 22.89 -37.25 30.71
N TYR A 337 21.91 -37.22 31.59
CA TYR A 337 22.11 -37.53 33.01
C TYR A 337 21.76 -38.94 33.38
N ASP A 338 20.82 -39.58 32.67
CA ASP A 338 20.49 -41.02 32.85
C ASP A 338 21.67 -41.94 32.44
N THR A 339 22.52 -41.49 31.54
CA THR A 339 23.76 -42.23 31.16
C THR A 339 24.87 -42.14 32.18
N LYS A 340 24.82 -41.20 33.15
CA LYS A 340 25.83 -41.08 34.23
C LYS A 340 25.46 -41.84 35.53
N SER A 341 24.23 -42.33 35.67
CA SER A 341 23.79 -43.09 36.83
C SER A 341 23.90 -44.62 36.67
N LYS A 342 24.39 -45.09 35.53
CA LYS A 342 24.58 -46.53 35.21
C LYS A 342 26.06 -46.90 34.89
N GLY A 343 27.00 -46.08 35.35
CA GLY A 343 28.43 -46.37 35.26
C GLY A 343 29.07 -46.56 36.61
#